data_b645067409e66a04c25b76c94582cb36
#
_entry.id   b645067409e66a04c25b76c94582cb36
#
_cell.length_a   1.000
_cell.length_b   1.000
_cell.length_c   1.000
_cell.angle_alpha   90.00
_cell.angle_beta   90.00
_cell.angle_gamma   90.00
#
_symmetry.space_group_name_H-M   'P 1'
#
loop_
_entity.id
_entity.type
_entity.pdbx_description
1 polymer ?
#
loop_
_entity_poly.entity_id
_entity_poly.type
_entity_poly.pdbx_seq_one_letter_code
_entity_poly.pdbx_strand_id
1 'polypeptide(L)'
;DLNIDEDIYANRIEIEMRPGSHHFLLYSFDENINSSNLPEFDIKRDLRFEDGAYNVEALRTMQYHEFFTGTQWPRMDYKLPPGVAFKLNSNFGIDQNSHYVNRSDTTIIGEVFTNIHTIDESEVVKVANILNWSNQQILLPPKKVTTLNKTFTTNTTIYIGQLFSHAHEKMTEFVVRIKGGERDGELVYWTDDWEHPPIINYDPPIQLNNGEGLELITTYDNPYNRIVTFGFLS
;
A
#
# COMPACT_ATOMS: atom_id res chain seq x y z
N ASP A 1 -6.72 1.72 19.16
CA ASP A 1 -7.56 0.56 19.47
C ASP A 1 -8.93 0.74 18.83
N LEU A 2 -9.49 -0.33 18.22
CA LEU A 2 -10.83 -0.29 17.64
C LEU A 2 -11.92 -0.57 18.69
N ASN A 3 -11.55 -1.03 19.88
CA ASN A 3 -12.46 -1.42 20.96
C ASN A 3 -13.55 -2.39 20.49
N ILE A 4 -13.16 -3.38 19.68
CA ILE A 4 -14.05 -4.42 19.17
C ILE A 4 -13.75 -5.75 19.87
N ASP A 5 -14.78 -6.46 20.26
CA ASP A 5 -14.66 -7.75 20.97
C ASP A 5 -14.62 -8.95 20.01
N GLU A 6 -15.02 -8.75 18.76
CA GLU A 6 -15.10 -9.77 17.71
C GLU A 6 -14.39 -9.28 16.44
N ASP A 7 -13.93 -10.23 15.61
CA ASP A 7 -13.39 -9.93 14.30
C ASP A 7 -14.45 -9.26 13.42
N ILE A 8 -14.02 -8.26 12.64
CA ILE A 8 -14.91 -7.56 11.72
C ILE A 8 -14.51 -7.80 10.28
N TYR A 9 -15.47 -7.73 9.38
CA TYR A 9 -15.32 -8.00 7.97
C TYR A 9 -15.62 -6.74 7.15
N ALA A 10 -14.56 -6.05 6.74
CA ALA A 10 -14.64 -4.79 6.01
C ALA A 10 -14.84 -5.03 4.51
N ASN A 11 -15.93 -4.52 3.93
CA ASN A 11 -16.20 -4.68 2.51
C ASN A 11 -16.22 -3.37 1.70
N ARG A 12 -16.18 -2.21 2.37
CA ARG A 12 -16.01 -0.90 1.73
C ARG A 12 -15.19 0.02 2.64
N ILE A 13 -14.32 0.79 2.03
CA ILE A 13 -13.44 1.73 2.72
C ILE A 13 -13.51 3.07 2.01
N GLU A 14 -13.82 4.12 2.76
CA GLU A 14 -13.81 5.50 2.29
C GLU A 14 -12.72 6.26 3.03
N ILE A 15 -11.89 6.98 2.28
CA ILE A 15 -10.86 7.87 2.84
C ILE A 15 -11.05 9.26 2.24
N GLU A 16 -11.00 10.27 3.09
CA GLU A 16 -10.97 11.68 2.70
C GLU A 16 -9.83 12.39 3.42
N MET A 17 -8.93 13.02 2.66
CA MET A 17 -7.79 13.76 3.17
C MET A 17 -7.97 15.25 2.97
N ARG A 18 -7.61 16.05 3.98
CA ARG A 18 -7.52 17.51 3.83
C ARG A 18 -6.34 17.92 2.95
N PRO A 19 -6.41 19.11 2.32
CA PRO A 19 -5.29 19.68 1.57
C PRO A 19 -4.00 19.72 2.40
N GLY A 20 -2.87 19.37 1.77
CA GLY A 20 -1.57 19.22 2.41
C GLY A 20 -1.26 17.78 2.84
N SER A 21 -2.23 16.87 2.82
CA SER A 21 -1.97 15.45 2.94
C SER A 21 -1.41 14.91 1.64
N HIS A 22 -0.29 14.17 1.72
CA HIS A 22 0.36 13.57 0.55
C HIS A 22 -0.09 12.12 0.36
N HIS A 23 -0.06 11.33 1.44
CA HIS A 23 -0.62 9.99 1.47
C HIS A 23 -1.12 9.63 2.87
N PHE A 24 -2.00 8.64 2.89
CA PHE A 24 -2.51 8.03 4.11
C PHE A 24 -2.53 6.51 3.94
N LEU A 25 -1.99 5.81 4.93
CA LEU A 25 -1.89 4.35 4.95
C LEU A 25 -2.46 3.83 6.27
N LEU A 26 -3.19 2.74 6.19
CA LEU A 26 -3.67 1.98 7.33
C LEU A 26 -3.01 0.61 7.34
N TYR A 27 -2.57 0.21 8.51
CA TYR A 27 -1.97 -1.10 8.75
C TYR A 27 -2.75 -1.84 9.83
N SER A 28 -2.98 -3.10 9.62
CA SER A 28 -3.23 -4.09 10.66
C SER A 28 -1.90 -4.67 11.15
N PHE A 29 -1.95 -5.65 12.01
CA PHE A 29 -0.77 -6.35 12.50
C PHE A 29 -0.87 -7.83 12.19
N ASP A 30 0.29 -8.47 11.95
CA ASP A 30 0.40 -9.91 11.78
C ASP A 30 -0.33 -10.64 12.91
N GLU A 31 -1.24 -11.54 12.59
CA GLU A 31 -2.05 -12.30 13.56
C GLU A 31 -1.21 -13.11 14.53
N ASN A 32 0.04 -13.44 14.18
CA ASN A 32 0.99 -14.17 15.02
C ASN A 32 1.90 -13.25 15.85
N ILE A 33 1.69 -11.93 15.81
CA ILE A 33 2.51 -10.98 16.57
C ILE A 33 2.39 -11.27 18.08
N ASN A 34 3.53 -11.27 18.76
CA ASN A 34 3.52 -11.27 20.20
C ASN A 34 2.99 -9.93 20.71
N SER A 35 2.04 -9.96 21.65
CA SER A 35 1.44 -8.74 22.22
C SER A 35 2.46 -7.75 22.79
N SER A 36 3.63 -8.23 23.25
CA SER A 36 4.73 -7.36 23.70
C SER A 36 5.39 -6.54 22.58
N ASN A 37 5.12 -6.86 21.31
CA ASN A 37 5.63 -6.16 20.13
C ASN A 37 4.60 -5.20 19.54
N LEU A 38 3.37 -5.23 20.03
CA LEU A 38 2.36 -4.25 19.65
C LEU A 38 2.77 -2.87 20.19
N PRO A 39 2.53 -1.80 19.41
CA PRO A 39 2.73 -0.46 19.91
C PRO A 39 1.71 -0.14 21.01
N GLU A 40 2.01 0.85 21.83
CA GLU A 40 0.99 1.48 22.66
C GLU A 40 -0.05 2.15 21.74
N PHE A 41 -1.32 1.85 21.98
CA PHE A 41 -2.43 2.41 21.20
C PHE A 41 -2.83 3.80 21.71
N ASP A 42 -3.57 4.52 20.86
CA ASP A 42 -4.11 5.85 21.12
C ASP A 42 -3.02 6.92 21.34
N ILE A 43 -1.80 6.66 20.87
CA ILE A 43 -0.70 7.62 20.87
C ILE A 43 -0.28 7.99 19.45
N LYS A 44 0.22 9.20 19.29
CA LYS A 44 0.86 9.67 18.08
C LYS A 44 2.39 9.47 18.19
N ARG A 45 2.99 8.93 17.16
CA ARG A 45 4.43 8.76 17.04
C ARG A 45 4.93 9.40 15.76
N ASP A 46 5.91 10.28 15.86
CA ASP A 46 6.58 10.80 14.67
C ASP A 46 7.69 9.83 14.24
N LEU A 47 7.78 9.54 12.93
CA LEU A 47 8.82 8.66 12.38
C LEU A 47 10.22 9.31 12.41
N ARG A 48 10.28 10.63 12.62
CA ARG A 48 11.50 11.39 12.76
C ARG A 48 11.42 12.33 13.95
N PHE A 49 12.54 12.56 14.58
CA PHE A 49 12.73 13.62 15.54
C PHE A 49 12.89 14.99 14.84
N GLU A 50 12.78 16.09 15.59
CA GLU A 50 12.94 17.46 15.06
C GLU A 50 14.29 17.72 14.38
N ASP A 51 15.34 17.03 14.81
CA ASP A 51 16.68 17.09 14.20
C ASP A 51 16.80 16.28 12.90
N GLY A 52 15.72 15.61 12.47
CA GLY A 52 15.66 14.79 11.28
C GLY A 52 16.12 13.34 11.46
N ALA A 53 16.62 12.97 12.64
CA ALA A 53 17.00 11.59 12.93
C ALA A 53 15.77 10.67 12.97
N TYR A 54 15.95 9.40 12.60
CA TYR A 54 14.88 8.43 12.64
C TYR A 54 14.51 8.05 14.08
N ASN A 55 13.21 8.02 14.36
CA ASN A 55 12.67 7.43 15.58
C ASN A 55 12.68 5.90 15.43
N VAL A 56 13.74 5.26 15.92
CA VAL A 56 13.96 3.82 15.77
C VAL A 56 12.86 3.00 16.47
N GLU A 57 12.27 3.52 17.55
CA GLU A 57 11.19 2.84 18.26
C GLU A 57 9.91 2.81 17.42
N ALA A 58 9.54 3.93 16.81
CA ALA A 58 8.41 3.98 15.88
C ALA A 58 8.65 3.08 14.65
N LEU A 59 9.86 3.06 14.10
CA LEU A 59 10.20 2.19 12.96
C LEU A 59 10.19 0.70 13.33
N ARG A 60 10.50 0.35 14.58
CA ARG A 60 10.52 -1.06 15.02
C ARG A 60 9.14 -1.70 14.92
N THR A 61 8.08 -0.97 15.21
CA THR A 61 6.71 -1.51 15.12
C THR A 61 6.29 -1.76 13.68
N MET A 62 6.83 -1.00 12.72
CA MET A 62 6.49 -1.14 11.30
C MET A 62 6.87 -2.51 10.70
N GLN A 63 7.80 -3.26 11.30
CA GLN A 63 8.16 -4.60 10.83
C GLN A 63 7.02 -5.62 11.01
N TYR A 64 6.04 -5.31 11.85
CA TYR A 64 4.88 -6.17 12.13
C TYR A 64 3.61 -5.69 11.43
N HIS A 65 3.72 -4.63 10.64
CA HIS A 65 2.61 -4.08 9.90
C HIS A 65 2.21 -5.00 8.74
N GLU A 66 0.92 -5.25 8.63
CA GLU A 66 0.28 -5.74 7.44
C GLU A 66 -0.50 -4.59 6.79
N PHE A 67 -0.16 -4.26 5.55
CA PHE A 67 -0.87 -3.20 4.84
C PHE A 67 -2.35 -3.58 4.69
N PHE A 68 -3.24 -2.72 5.17
CA PHE A 68 -4.68 -2.95 5.07
C PHE A 68 -5.31 -2.11 3.95
N THR A 69 -5.02 -0.82 3.92
CA THR A 69 -5.51 0.09 2.88
C THR A 69 -4.71 1.39 2.87
N GLY A 70 -4.90 2.21 1.85
CA GLY A 70 -4.29 3.53 1.80
C GLY A 70 -4.53 4.20 0.45
N THR A 71 -4.23 5.49 0.40
CA THR A 71 -4.39 6.28 -0.81
C THR A 71 -3.38 7.43 -0.87
N GLN A 72 -3.00 7.81 -2.09
CA GLN A 72 -2.33 9.07 -2.42
C GLN A 72 -3.33 10.08 -3.04
N TRP A 73 -4.57 9.66 -3.27
CA TRP A 73 -5.63 10.52 -3.75
C TRP A 73 -6.33 11.23 -2.60
N PRO A 74 -6.79 12.48 -2.78
CA PRO A 74 -7.53 13.21 -1.75
C PRO A 74 -8.80 12.50 -1.29
N ARG A 75 -9.38 11.67 -2.16
CA ARG A 75 -10.57 10.86 -1.87
C ARG A 75 -10.44 9.48 -2.48
N MET A 76 -10.80 8.48 -1.71
CA MET A 76 -10.93 7.09 -2.13
C MET A 76 -12.25 6.54 -1.60
N ASP A 77 -12.99 5.86 -2.45
CA ASP A 77 -14.16 5.05 -2.10
C ASP A 77 -14.00 3.70 -2.79
N TYR A 78 -13.62 2.70 -2.02
CA TYR A 78 -13.36 1.36 -2.52
C TYR A 78 -14.32 0.37 -1.91
N LYS A 79 -15.08 -0.32 -2.76
CA LYS A 79 -16.00 -1.39 -2.38
C LYS A 79 -15.58 -2.71 -3.01
N LEU A 80 -15.45 -3.73 -2.19
CA LEU A 80 -15.22 -5.10 -2.63
C LEU A 80 -16.49 -5.68 -3.28
N PRO A 81 -16.35 -6.70 -4.13
CA PRO A 81 -17.51 -7.43 -4.66
C PRO A 81 -18.40 -7.98 -3.55
N PRO A 82 -19.70 -8.22 -3.83
CA PRO A 82 -20.60 -8.84 -2.85
C PRO A 82 -20.03 -10.15 -2.30
N GLY A 83 -20.09 -10.31 -0.98
CA GLY A 83 -19.56 -11.48 -0.29
C GLY A 83 -18.05 -11.53 -0.15
N VAL A 84 -17.32 -10.51 -0.58
CA VAL A 84 -15.88 -10.39 -0.38
C VAL A 84 -15.61 -9.32 0.69
N ALA A 85 -14.75 -9.62 1.66
CA ALA A 85 -14.37 -8.69 2.71
C ALA A 85 -12.94 -8.92 3.19
N PHE A 86 -12.29 -7.86 3.67
CA PHE A 86 -11.07 -7.97 4.47
C PHE A 86 -11.45 -8.34 5.90
N LYS A 87 -10.69 -9.25 6.50
CA LYS A 87 -10.83 -9.56 7.91
C LYS A 87 -9.91 -8.66 8.74
N LEU A 88 -10.45 -8.02 9.76
CA LEU A 88 -9.72 -7.29 10.78
C LEU A 88 -9.92 -8.00 12.12
N ASN A 89 -8.82 -8.44 12.70
CA ASN A 89 -8.84 -9.17 13.97
C ASN A 89 -9.13 -8.22 15.14
N SER A 90 -9.97 -8.66 16.07
CA SER A 90 -10.38 -7.88 17.25
C SER A 90 -9.22 -7.55 18.20
N ASN A 91 -8.18 -8.39 18.20
CA ASN A 91 -7.12 -8.30 19.21
C ASN A 91 -6.04 -7.26 18.92
N PHE A 92 -6.00 -6.65 17.72
CA PHE A 92 -4.82 -5.91 17.29
C PHE A 92 -5.17 -4.47 16.97
N GLY A 93 -6.05 -3.83 16.82
CA GLY A 93 -6.20 -2.42 16.42
C GLY A 93 -5.58 -2.10 15.05
N ILE A 94 -5.49 -0.83 14.76
CA ILE A 94 -4.99 -0.29 13.48
C ILE A 94 -3.91 0.74 13.78
N ASP A 95 -2.80 0.72 13.02
CA ASP A 95 -1.82 1.81 13.00
C ASP A 95 -2.04 2.67 11.75
N GLN A 96 -2.06 3.99 11.94
CA GLN A 96 -2.31 4.98 10.89
C GLN A 96 -1.02 5.72 10.58
N ASN A 97 -0.64 5.74 9.31
CA ASN A 97 0.49 6.50 8.83
C ASN A 97 -0.02 7.63 7.92
N SER A 98 0.16 8.86 8.36
CA SER A 98 -0.22 10.06 7.61
C SER A 98 1.02 10.86 7.27
N HIS A 99 1.18 11.21 5.99
CA HIS A 99 2.25 12.08 5.52
C HIS A 99 1.66 13.39 4.98
N TYR A 100 2.20 14.50 5.50
CA TYR A 100 1.78 15.84 5.12
C TYR A 100 2.93 16.60 4.49
N VAL A 101 2.64 17.37 3.43
CA VAL A 101 3.60 18.24 2.78
C VAL A 101 3.06 19.66 2.79
N ASN A 102 3.64 20.52 3.64
CA ASN A 102 3.31 21.93 3.68
C ASN A 102 4.26 22.73 2.77
N ARG A 103 3.75 23.17 1.62
CA ARG A 103 4.48 24.02 0.66
C ARG A 103 4.17 25.51 0.82
N SER A 104 3.43 25.88 1.88
CA SER A 104 3.08 27.26 2.20
C SER A 104 3.94 27.79 3.33
N ASP A 105 3.91 29.10 3.55
CA ASP A 105 4.52 29.81 4.69
C ASP A 105 3.60 29.89 5.90
N THR A 106 2.42 29.26 5.85
CA THR A 106 1.43 29.26 6.91
C THR A 106 1.27 27.88 7.52
N THR A 107 0.84 27.82 8.78
CA THR A 107 0.51 26.54 9.43
C THR A 107 -0.72 25.91 8.77
N ILE A 108 -0.64 24.64 8.42
CA ILE A 108 -1.78 23.84 7.97
C ILE A 108 -2.16 22.82 9.05
N ILE A 109 -3.43 22.45 9.07
CA ILE A 109 -3.94 21.36 9.91
C ILE A 109 -4.17 20.17 8.98
N GLY A 110 -3.32 19.13 9.14
CA GLY A 110 -3.50 17.86 8.46
C GLY A 110 -4.59 17.05 9.17
N GLU A 111 -5.50 16.47 8.38
CA GLU A 111 -6.58 15.64 8.89
C GLU A 111 -7.01 14.64 7.85
N VAL A 112 -7.26 13.40 8.27
CA VAL A 112 -7.77 12.33 7.42
C VAL A 112 -8.96 11.68 8.10
N PHE A 113 -10.00 11.45 7.33
CA PHE A 113 -11.19 10.70 7.75
C PHE A 113 -11.22 9.37 7.03
N THR A 114 -11.48 8.31 7.77
CA THR A 114 -11.63 6.96 7.23
C THR A 114 -12.90 6.34 7.78
N ASN A 115 -13.76 5.88 6.87
CA ASN A 115 -14.92 5.07 7.21
C ASN A 115 -14.68 3.64 6.73
N ILE A 116 -14.76 2.69 7.64
CA ILE A 116 -14.68 1.26 7.37
C ILE A 116 -16.10 0.70 7.51
N HIS A 117 -16.67 0.27 6.39
CA HIS A 117 -18.00 -0.35 6.37
C HIS A 117 -17.85 -1.86 6.44
N THR A 118 -18.59 -2.47 7.33
CA THR A 118 -18.52 -3.91 7.59
C THR A 118 -19.78 -4.62 7.12
N ILE A 119 -19.65 -5.90 6.90
CA ILE A 119 -20.74 -6.85 6.68
C ILE A 119 -20.71 -7.92 7.77
N ASP A 120 -21.84 -8.59 7.95
CA ASP A 120 -21.93 -9.73 8.86
C ASP A 120 -21.05 -10.90 8.36
N GLU A 121 -20.44 -11.66 9.27
CA GLU A 121 -19.63 -12.82 8.92
C GLU A 121 -20.39 -13.83 8.07
N SER A 122 -21.67 -14.00 8.31
CA SER A 122 -22.54 -14.90 7.55
C SER A 122 -22.72 -14.52 6.07
N GLU A 123 -22.43 -13.27 5.72
CA GLU A 123 -22.46 -12.76 4.35
C GLU A 123 -21.12 -12.94 3.62
N VAL A 124 -20.04 -13.31 4.36
CA VAL A 124 -18.69 -13.44 3.80
C VAL A 124 -18.55 -14.77 3.07
N VAL A 125 -18.33 -14.71 1.78
CA VAL A 125 -18.06 -15.88 0.92
C VAL A 125 -16.55 -16.07 0.73
N LYS A 126 -15.77 -14.96 0.68
CA LYS A 126 -14.31 -14.94 0.48
C LYS A 126 -13.67 -13.85 1.31
N VAL A 127 -12.59 -14.19 1.98
CA VAL A 127 -11.72 -13.21 2.63
C VAL A 127 -10.69 -12.72 1.61
N ALA A 128 -10.62 -11.40 1.44
CA ALA A 128 -9.63 -10.76 0.60
C ALA A 128 -8.32 -10.59 1.37
N ASN A 129 -7.20 -10.70 0.65
CA ASN A 129 -5.87 -10.45 1.18
C ASN A 129 -5.14 -9.46 0.27
N ILE A 130 -4.16 -8.75 0.82
CA ILE A 130 -3.30 -7.87 0.06
C ILE A 130 -1.97 -8.55 -0.20
N LEU A 131 -1.59 -8.62 -1.47
CA LEU A 131 -0.28 -9.11 -1.89
C LEU A 131 0.65 -7.92 -2.13
N ASN A 132 1.59 -7.71 -1.24
CA ASN A 132 2.62 -6.69 -1.41
C ASN A 132 3.79 -7.24 -2.24
N TRP A 133 3.69 -7.14 -3.56
CA TRP A 133 4.73 -7.51 -4.49
C TRP A 133 5.60 -6.30 -4.81
N SER A 134 6.76 -6.21 -4.18
CA SER A 134 7.65 -5.05 -4.26
C SER A 134 9.07 -5.40 -4.72
N ASN A 135 9.69 -4.48 -5.44
CA ASN A 135 11.11 -4.53 -5.78
C ASN A 135 11.89 -3.50 -4.96
N GLN A 136 12.59 -3.96 -3.94
CA GLN A 136 13.45 -3.11 -3.10
C GLN A 136 14.92 -3.07 -3.60
N GLN A 137 15.25 -3.85 -4.64
CA GLN A 137 16.59 -3.88 -5.23
C GLN A 137 16.76 -2.75 -6.24
N ILE A 138 16.67 -1.50 -5.76
CA ILE A 138 16.76 -0.30 -6.57
C ILE A 138 18.18 0.24 -6.49
N LEU A 139 18.82 0.37 -7.64
CA LEU A 139 20.13 1.04 -7.80
C LEU A 139 20.08 1.84 -9.09
N LEU A 140 20.04 3.16 -8.98
CA LEU A 140 19.94 4.09 -10.09
C LEU A 140 21.27 4.84 -10.27
N PRO A 141 22.05 4.53 -11.31
CA PRO A 141 23.30 5.23 -11.58
C PRO A 141 23.09 6.73 -11.84
N PRO A 142 24.12 7.57 -11.58
CA PRO A 142 24.03 9.01 -11.81
C PRO A 142 23.72 9.35 -13.26
N LYS A 143 22.87 10.37 -13.47
CA LYS A 143 22.54 10.92 -14.80
C LYS A 143 22.09 9.87 -15.81
N LYS A 144 21.30 8.90 -15.36
CA LYS A 144 20.89 7.79 -16.21
C LYS A 144 19.42 7.40 -16.02
N VAL A 145 18.76 7.12 -17.14
CA VAL A 145 17.49 6.40 -17.16
C VAL A 145 17.78 4.91 -16.95
N THR A 146 17.02 4.29 -16.04
CA THR A 146 17.21 2.88 -15.66
C THR A 146 15.86 2.21 -15.57
N THR A 147 15.69 1.09 -16.29
CA THR A 147 14.51 0.24 -16.18
C THR A 147 14.86 -0.99 -15.35
N LEU A 148 14.07 -1.22 -14.32
CA LEU A 148 14.17 -2.38 -13.42
C LEU A 148 12.94 -3.25 -13.61
N ASN A 149 13.12 -4.56 -13.51
CA ASN A 149 12.02 -5.50 -13.53
C ASN A 149 12.10 -6.50 -12.37
N LYS A 150 10.93 -6.98 -11.97
CA LYS A 150 10.79 -8.02 -10.95
C LYS A 150 9.57 -8.87 -11.29
N THR A 151 9.77 -10.18 -11.32
CA THR A 151 8.69 -11.14 -11.53
C THR A 151 8.30 -11.79 -10.21
N PHE A 152 7.00 -11.93 -10.02
CA PHE A 152 6.38 -12.66 -8.92
C PHE A 152 5.46 -13.73 -9.50
N THR A 153 5.48 -14.90 -8.93
CA THR A 153 4.63 -16.02 -9.34
C THR A 153 3.79 -16.50 -8.17
N THR A 154 2.60 -16.99 -8.45
CA THR A 154 1.75 -17.63 -7.44
C THR A 154 1.91 -19.15 -7.51
N ASN A 155 1.81 -19.80 -6.36
CA ASN A 155 1.83 -21.27 -6.25
C ASN A 155 0.42 -21.89 -6.11
N THR A 156 -0.61 -21.07 -6.28
CA THR A 156 -2.02 -21.45 -6.25
C THR A 156 -2.80 -20.54 -7.19
N THR A 157 -4.03 -20.88 -7.52
CA THR A 157 -4.89 -19.98 -8.28
C THR A 157 -5.35 -18.83 -7.40
N ILE A 158 -5.13 -17.59 -7.86
CA ILE A 158 -5.58 -16.37 -7.21
C ILE A 158 -6.42 -15.52 -8.16
N TYR A 159 -7.22 -14.63 -7.57
CA TYR A 159 -8.06 -13.68 -8.28
C TYR A 159 -7.75 -12.27 -7.80
N ILE A 160 -7.26 -11.42 -8.71
CA ILE A 160 -6.88 -10.04 -8.41
C ILE A 160 -8.04 -9.13 -8.75
N GLY A 161 -8.68 -8.57 -7.73
CA GLY A 161 -9.80 -7.62 -7.89
C GLY A 161 -9.35 -6.17 -8.04
N GLN A 162 -8.14 -5.86 -7.59
CA GLN A 162 -7.61 -4.49 -7.64
C GLN A 162 -6.10 -4.50 -7.80
N LEU A 163 -5.57 -3.56 -8.60
CA LEU A 163 -4.15 -3.22 -8.66
C LEU A 163 -3.95 -1.73 -8.43
N PHE A 164 -2.91 -1.40 -7.69
CA PHE A 164 -2.33 -0.07 -7.61
C PHE A 164 -0.81 -0.19 -7.45
N SER A 165 -0.08 0.85 -7.76
CA SER A 165 1.37 0.88 -7.58
C SER A 165 1.78 1.95 -6.59
N HIS A 166 3.00 1.84 -6.09
CA HIS A 166 3.69 2.89 -5.38
C HIS A 166 5.14 2.93 -5.82
N ALA A 167 5.60 4.09 -6.22
CA ALA A 167 7.00 4.38 -6.53
C ALA A 167 7.32 5.80 -6.09
N HIS A 168 8.60 6.19 -6.15
CA HIS A 168 9.05 7.50 -5.69
C HIS A 168 9.30 8.47 -6.86
N GLU A 169 9.50 9.74 -6.56
CA GLU A 169 9.56 10.90 -7.48
C GLU A 169 10.47 10.75 -8.73
N LYS A 170 11.34 9.77 -8.77
CA LYS A 170 12.20 9.54 -9.94
C LYS A 170 11.61 8.53 -10.92
N MET A 171 10.47 7.92 -10.59
CA MET A 171 9.75 7.05 -11.49
C MET A 171 9.17 7.87 -12.65
N THR A 172 9.37 7.39 -13.86
CA THR A 172 8.81 7.95 -15.09
C THR A 172 7.80 7.03 -15.76
N GLU A 173 7.83 5.73 -15.42
CA GLU A 173 6.88 4.75 -15.92
C GLU A 173 6.82 3.53 -14.99
N PHE A 174 5.61 3.04 -14.73
CA PHE A 174 5.35 1.78 -14.04
C PHE A 174 4.39 0.93 -14.84
N VAL A 175 4.82 -0.27 -15.20
CA VAL A 175 4.06 -1.22 -16.02
C VAL A 175 3.92 -2.53 -15.26
N VAL A 176 2.73 -3.14 -15.30
CA VAL A 176 2.52 -4.51 -14.82
C VAL A 176 1.96 -5.35 -15.95
N ARG A 177 2.59 -6.50 -16.17
CA ARG A 177 2.17 -7.48 -17.18
C ARG A 177 1.94 -8.84 -16.53
N ILE A 178 1.01 -9.60 -17.09
CA ILE A 178 0.86 -11.02 -16.74
C ILE A 178 2.14 -11.76 -17.15
N LYS A 179 2.58 -12.66 -16.29
CA LYS A 179 3.73 -13.53 -16.54
C LYS A 179 3.32 -14.99 -16.51
N GLY A 180 3.64 -15.68 -17.61
CA GLY A 180 3.31 -17.10 -17.81
C GLY A 180 1.90 -17.32 -18.34
N GLY A 181 1.65 -18.58 -18.75
CA GLY A 181 0.37 -18.99 -19.32
C GLY A 181 0.08 -18.41 -20.71
N GLU A 182 -1.18 -18.52 -21.13
CA GLU A 182 -1.63 -18.05 -22.45
C GLU A 182 -1.67 -16.52 -22.56
N ARG A 183 -1.75 -15.83 -21.41
CA ARG A 183 -1.80 -14.38 -21.32
C ARG A 183 -0.44 -13.72 -21.03
N ASP A 184 0.68 -14.47 -21.20
CA ASP A 184 2.03 -13.94 -20.95
C ASP A 184 2.28 -12.64 -21.73
N GLY A 185 2.72 -11.59 -21.03
CA GLY A 185 2.98 -10.27 -21.59
C GLY A 185 1.76 -9.34 -21.69
N GLU A 186 0.54 -9.80 -21.36
CA GLU A 186 -0.64 -8.95 -21.35
C GLU A 186 -0.48 -7.79 -20.35
N LEU A 187 -0.73 -6.56 -20.81
CA LEU A 187 -0.70 -5.37 -19.99
C LEU A 187 -1.94 -5.33 -19.09
N VAL A 188 -1.72 -5.25 -17.77
CA VAL A 188 -2.82 -5.16 -16.79
C VAL A 188 -2.77 -3.87 -15.97
N TYR A 189 -1.64 -3.17 -15.93
CA TYR A 189 -1.53 -1.91 -15.23
C TYR A 189 -0.45 -1.04 -15.86
N TRP A 190 -0.70 0.27 -15.93
CA TRP A 190 0.27 1.26 -16.40
C TRP A 190 0.04 2.61 -15.73
N THR A 191 1.12 3.31 -15.40
CA THR A 191 1.10 4.72 -15.00
C THR A 191 2.46 5.39 -15.26
N ASP A 192 2.43 6.68 -15.52
CA ASP A 192 3.57 7.61 -15.52
C ASP A 192 3.48 8.63 -14.37
N ASP A 193 2.43 8.56 -13.57
CA ASP A 193 2.22 9.41 -12.40
C ASP A 193 2.62 8.67 -11.12
N TRP A 194 3.78 9.04 -10.56
CA TRP A 194 4.27 8.48 -9.30
C TRP A 194 3.56 9.07 -8.07
N GLU A 195 3.01 10.28 -8.20
CA GLU A 195 2.37 11.00 -7.08
C GLU A 195 0.91 10.54 -6.90
N HIS A 196 0.21 10.28 -8.01
CA HIS A 196 -1.18 9.84 -8.00
C HIS A 196 -1.39 8.62 -8.90
N PRO A 197 -0.78 7.47 -8.57
CA PRO A 197 -0.95 6.27 -9.36
C PRO A 197 -2.41 5.82 -9.35
N PRO A 198 -2.96 5.38 -10.50
CA PRO A 198 -4.35 4.94 -10.56
C PRO A 198 -4.58 3.68 -9.71
N ILE A 199 -5.75 3.61 -9.10
CA ILE A 199 -6.27 2.40 -8.45
C ILE A 199 -7.24 1.76 -9.43
N ILE A 200 -6.89 0.60 -9.98
CA ILE A 200 -7.68 -0.06 -11.01
C ILE A 200 -8.42 -1.25 -10.40
N ASN A 201 -9.74 -1.24 -10.53
CA ASN A 201 -10.62 -2.34 -10.15
C ASN A 201 -10.90 -3.22 -11.36
N TYR A 202 -10.89 -4.52 -11.16
CA TYR A 202 -11.15 -5.53 -12.20
C TYR A 202 -12.46 -6.25 -11.93
N ASP A 203 -13.38 -6.16 -12.87
CA ASP A 203 -14.63 -6.92 -12.89
C ASP A 203 -14.86 -7.45 -14.33
N PRO A 204 -14.70 -8.76 -14.57
CA PRO A 204 -14.29 -9.80 -13.62
C PRO A 204 -12.83 -9.64 -13.16
N PRO A 205 -12.46 -10.18 -11.99
CA PRO A 205 -11.10 -10.13 -11.47
C PRO A 205 -10.12 -10.87 -12.40
N ILE A 206 -8.85 -10.43 -12.40
CA ILE A 206 -7.79 -11.12 -13.13
C ILE A 206 -7.50 -12.45 -12.45
N GLN A 207 -7.74 -13.56 -13.14
CA GLN A 207 -7.33 -14.87 -12.68
C GLN A 207 -5.87 -15.12 -13.05
N LEU A 208 -5.07 -15.54 -12.07
CA LEU A 208 -3.74 -16.12 -12.27
C LEU A 208 -3.75 -17.55 -11.75
N ASN A 209 -3.35 -18.49 -12.58
CA ASN A 209 -3.27 -19.90 -12.21
C ASN A 209 -1.94 -20.21 -11.52
N ASN A 210 -1.84 -21.39 -10.92
CA ASN A 210 -0.58 -21.86 -10.35
C ASN A 210 0.56 -21.78 -11.38
N GLY A 211 1.67 -21.13 -11.01
CA GLY A 211 2.83 -20.89 -11.86
C GLY A 211 2.76 -19.62 -12.71
N GLU A 212 1.59 -19.01 -12.85
CA GLU A 212 1.45 -17.68 -13.46
C GLU A 212 1.76 -16.58 -12.41
N GLY A 213 1.89 -15.34 -12.87
CA GLY A 213 2.20 -14.23 -11.98
C GLY A 213 2.14 -12.87 -12.65
N LEU A 214 2.83 -11.91 -12.07
CA LEU A 214 2.97 -10.56 -12.60
C LEU A 214 4.45 -10.19 -12.74
N GLU A 215 4.78 -9.51 -13.83
CA GLU A 215 6.05 -8.84 -14.04
C GLU A 215 5.85 -7.34 -13.84
N LEU A 216 6.57 -6.78 -12.87
CA LEU A 216 6.62 -5.36 -12.57
C LEU A 216 7.83 -4.77 -13.29
N ILE A 217 7.60 -3.74 -14.11
CA ILE A 217 8.62 -3.06 -14.89
C ILE A 217 8.54 -1.58 -14.52
N THR A 218 9.61 -1.03 -13.94
CA THR A 218 9.62 0.36 -13.50
C THR A 218 10.81 1.09 -14.08
N THR A 219 10.55 2.20 -14.76
CA THR A 219 11.59 3.07 -15.33
C THR A 219 11.75 4.31 -14.45
N TYR A 220 13.01 4.63 -14.17
CA TYR A 220 13.42 5.78 -13.36
C TYR A 220 14.37 6.66 -14.15
N ASP A 221 14.29 7.97 -13.95
CA ASP A 221 15.28 8.94 -14.40
C ASP A 221 16.00 9.53 -13.17
N ASN A 222 17.29 9.23 -13.03
CA ASN A 222 18.12 9.82 -11.97
C ASN A 222 18.87 11.05 -12.49
N PRO A 223 18.37 12.27 -12.24
CA PRO A 223 19.00 13.50 -12.71
C PRO A 223 20.22 13.94 -11.84
N TYR A 224 20.52 13.25 -10.76
CA TYR A 224 21.57 13.61 -9.82
C TYR A 224 22.95 13.09 -10.24
N ASN A 225 24.01 13.71 -9.71
CA ASN A 225 25.39 13.26 -9.86
C ASN A 225 25.78 12.17 -8.83
N ARG A 226 24.80 11.51 -8.22
CA ARG A 226 25.00 10.47 -7.20
C ARG A 226 24.13 9.26 -7.49
N ILE A 227 24.55 8.11 -6.99
CA ILE A 227 23.69 6.91 -6.99
C ILE A 227 22.48 7.17 -6.09
N VAL A 228 21.31 6.73 -6.56
CA VAL A 228 20.08 6.65 -5.77
C VAL A 228 19.73 5.19 -5.55
N THR A 229 19.42 4.84 -4.31
CA THR A 229 19.03 3.48 -3.92
C THR A 229 17.66 3.48 -3.27
N PHE A 230 17.11 2.30 -3.03
CA PHE A 230 15.89 2.17 -2.23
C PHE A 230 16.06 2.85 -0.87
N GLY A 231 15.04 3.57 -0.45
CA GLY A 231 15.02 4.27 0.84
C GLY A 231 13.63 4.78 1.17
N PHE A 232 13.46 5.15 2.43
CA PHE A 232 12.21 5.71 2.94
C PHE A 232 12.04 7.22 2.64
N LEU A 233 12.93 7.77 1.82
CA LEU A 233 12.88 9.18 1.43
C LEU A 233 12.29 9.31 0.03
N SER A 234 11.15 9.87 -0.05
CA SER A 234 10.58 10.47 -1.25
C SER A 234 10.89 11.95 -1.30
#